data_d2e04960dfa245a80cba542347eea275
#
_entry.id   d2e04960dfa245a80cba542347eea275
#
_cell.length_a   1.000
_cell.length_b   1.000
_cell.length_c   1.000
_cell.angle_alpha   90.00
_cell.angle_beta   90.00
_cell.angle_gamma   90.00
#
_symmetry.space_group_name_H-M   'P 1'
#
loop_
_entity.id
_entity.type
_entity.pdbx_description
1 polymer ?
#
loop_
_entity_poly.entity_id
_entity_poly.type
_entity_poly.pdbx_seq_one_letter_code
_entity_poly.pdbx_strand_id
1 'polypeptide(L)'
;MIYETLNYTAGQTTQDTRNPTGIDVGLGVRLANIQKNFTEGDLKPTGNPLDIAIVGKGFFQITLPSGEIAYSRNGNFKLDAEGTIVNGNGYALEPQIVVPQNAKDLSIGSDGFVTARDPQTGDTIDLGQIILADFINPAGLAPLGDSLFMQTDASGDVVEGDPTTEQFGGLRQGMVESSNVKLVNEMVDLITAQRAYEANSKAITTADSMLDTVNRLKN
;
A
#
# COMPACT_ATOMS: atom_id res chain seq x y z
N MET A 1 4.42 19.90 0.03
CA MET A 1 4.34 20.83 -1.12
C MET A 1 5.59 21.66 -1.12
N ILE A 2 6.30 21.69 -2.23
CA ILE A 2 7.50 22.55 -2.42
C ILE A 2 7.04 23.72 -3.28
N TYR A 3 7.19 24.93 -2.75
CA TYR A 3 6.92 26.15 -3.51
C TYR A 3 8.22 26.60 -4.17
N GLU A 4 8.26 26.70 -5.48
CA GLU A 4 9.30 27.40 -6.21
C GLU A 4 8.91 28.87 -6.33
N THR A 5 9.73 29.77 -5.81
CA THR A 5 9.52 31.20 -5.88
C THR A 5 10.52 31.85 -6.84
N LEU A 6 10.05 32.69 -7.73
CA LEU A 6 10.92 33.62 -8.47
C LEU A 6 11.25 34.78 -7.54
N ASN A 7 12.50 34.83 -7.06
CA ASN A 7 12.99 35.95 -6.29
C ASN A 7 13.24 37.15 -7.21
N TYR A 8 12.35 38.12 -7.16
CA TYR A 8 12.69 39.47 -7.65
C TYR A 8 13.39 40.20 -6.51
N THR A 9 14.70 40.40 -6.64
CA THR A 9 15.44 41.28 -5.73
C THR A 9 14.81 42.67 -5.71
N ALA A 10 14.58 43.17 -4.50
CA ALA A 10 14.04 44.51 -4.26
C ALA A 10 14.81 45.56 -5.10
N GLY A 11 14.15 46.10 -6.13
CA GLY A 11 14.74 47.14 -6.99
C GLY A 11 14.65 48.50 -6.34
N GLN A 12 15.62 49.39 -6.64
CA GLN A 12 15.53 50.80 -6.32
C GLN A 12 14.40 51.44 -7.12
N THR A 13 13.39 51.98 -6.43
CA THR A 13 12.29 52.72 -7.06
C THR A 13 12.58 54.19 -7.26
N THR A 14 13.48 54.77 -6.49
CA THR A 14 14.04 56.14 -6.62
C THR A 14 15.40 56.18 -5.92
N GLN A 15 16.19 57.29 -6.13
CA GLN A 15 17.53 57.43 -5.58
C GLN A 15 17.62 57.30 -4.03
N ASP A 16 16.51 57.48 -3.31
CA ASP A 16 16.48 57.50 -1.84
C ASP A 16 15.51 56.48 -1.18
N THR A 17 14.71 55.73 -1.95
CA THR A 17 13.75 54.79 -1.39
C THR A 17 14.01 53.38 -1.92
N ARG A 18 14.28 52.44 -0.98
CA ARG A 18 14.35 51.01 -1.24
C ARG A 18 13.05 50.35 -0.75
N ASN A 19 12.38 49.58 -1.61
CA ASN A 19 11.28 48.73 -1.17
C ASN A 19 11.83 47.68 -0.21
N PRO A 20 11.40 47.64 1.06
CA PRO A 20 11.92 46.70 2.05
C PRO A 20 11.44 45.26 1.84
N THR A 21 10.42 45.05 0.98
CA THR A 21 9.85 43.71 0.69
C THR A 21 9.85 43.45 -0.80
N GLY A 22 10.50 42.38 -1.22
CA GLY A 22 10.36 41.84 -2.57
C GLY A 22 8.94 41.24 -2.75
N ILE A 23 8.46 41.23 -3.99
CA ILE A 23 7.23 40.53 -4.34
C ILE A 23 7.64 39.13 -4.79
N ASP A 24 7.32 38.10 -3.98
CA ASP A 24 7.53 36.71 -4.32
C ASP A 24 6.27 36.19 -5.04
N VAL A 25 6.44 35.75 -6.29
CA VAL A 25 5.38 35.11 -7.06
C VAL A 25 5.62 33.63 -7.08
N GLY A 26 4.69 32.87 -6.49
CA GLY A 26 4.75 31.41 -6.49
C GLY A 26 4.48 30.84 -7.90
N LEU A 27 5.36 29.93 -8.37
CA LEU A 27 5.22 29.28 -9.67
C LEU A 27 4.21 28.11 -9.70
N GLY A 28 3.50 27.90 -8.60
CA GLY A 28 2.54 26.82 -8.46
C GLY A 28 3.05 25.67 -7.58
N VAL A 29 2.48 24.52 -7.74
CA VAL A 29 2.79 23.29 -6.97
C VAL A 29 3.15 22.16 -7.91
N ARG A 30 4.16 21.37 -7.53
CA ARG A 30 4.52 20.13 -8.23
C ARG A 30 4.36 18.93 -7.31
N LEU A 31 4.07 17.78 -7.90
CA LEU A 31 4.07 16.52 -7.16
C LEU A 31 5.50 16.19 -6.76
N ALA A 32 5.78 16.10 -5.45
CA ALA A 32 7.11 15.83 -4.93
C ALA A 32 7.39 14.33 -4.81
N ASN A 33 6.43 13.58 -4.28
CA ASN A 33 6.57 12.15 -4.05
C ASN A 33 5.20 11.48 -3.89
N ILE A 34 5.10 10.21 -4.28
CA ILE A 34 3.97 9.31 -4.00
C ILE A 34 4.53 8.14 -3.22
N GLN A 35 4.05 7.94 -2.01
CA GLN A 35 4.46 6.87 -1.13
C GLN A 35 3.30 5.89 -0.93
N LYS A 36 3.60 4.58 -0.95
CA LYS A 36 2.65 3.53 -0.60
C LYS A 36 2.49 3.48 0.92
N ASN A 37 1.26 3.30 1.36
CA ASN A 37 0.93 3.13 2.77
C ASN A 37 0.63 1.66 3.06
N PHE A 38 1.48 1.02 3.87
CA PHE A 38 1.35 -0.36 4.31
C PHE A 38 0.81 -0.47 5.75
N THR A 39 0.06 0.54 6.21
CA THR A 39 -0.67 0.40 7.48
C THR A 39 -1.73 -0.69 7.35
N GLU A 40 -1.93 -1.39 8.45
CA GLU A 40 -2.88 -2.50 8.56
C GLU A 40 -4.32 -2.05 8.29
N GLY A 41 -5.05 -2.84 7.51
CA GLY A 41 -6.47 -2.66 7.24
C GLY A 41 -7.35 -3.44 8.20
N ASP A 42 -8.67 -3.25 8.10
CA ASP A 42 -9.62 -3.98 8.93
C ASP A 42 -9.67 -5.47 8.53
N LEU A 43 -9.69 -6.36 9.53
CA LEU A 43 -9.81 -7.79 9.33
C LEU A 43 -11.28 -8.19 9.13
N LYS A 44 -11.56 -8.94 8.05
CA LYS A 44 -12.89 -9.44 7.74
C LYS A 44 -12.93 -10.96 7.81
N PRO A 45 -13.83 -11.56 8.61
CA PRO A 45 -14.01 -13.00 8.63
C PRO A 45 -14.65 -13.49 7.34
N THR A 46 -14.07 -14.50 6.72
CA THR A 46 -14.58 -15.14 5.50
C THR A 46 -15.11 -16.56 5.73
N GLY A 47 -14.63 -17.21 6.79
CA GLY A 47 -14.98 -18.59 7.12
C GLY A 47 -14.30 -19.63 6.21
N ASN A 48 -13.48 -19.23 5.25
CA ASN A 48 -12.67 -20.13 4.45
C ASN A 48 -11.36 -20.46 5.18
N PRO A 49 -11.03 -21.74 5.43
CA PRO A 49 -9.83 -22.10 6.17
C PRO A 49 -8.51 -21.77 5.48
N LEU A 50 -8.54 -21.50 4.17
CA LEU A 50 -7.36 -21.08 3.39
C LEU A 50 -7.17 -19.57 3.32
N ASP A 51 -8.11 -18.80 3.84
CA ASP A 51 -7.94 -17.36 3.97
C ASP A 51 -7.16 -17.05 5.24
N ILE A 52 -6.02 -16.41 5.11
CA ILE A 52 -5.07 -16.15 6.20
C ILE A 52 -4.75 -14.66 6.22
N ALA A 53 -5.02 -13.99 7.32
CA ALA A 53 -4.62 -12.60 7.51
C ALA A 53 -3.40 -12.51 8.42
N ILE A 54 -2.52 -11.54 8.13
CA ILE A 54 -1.40 -11.17 9.01
C ILE A 54 -1.87 -10.07 9.95
N VAL A 55 -1.74 -10.28 11.26
CA VAL A 55 -2.04 -9.30 12.30
C VAL A 55 -0.73 -8.68 12.76
N GLY A 56 -0.43 -7.49 12.25
CA GLY A 56 0.84 -6.82 12.49
C GLY A 56 1.71 -6.73 11.23
N LYS A 57 3.04 -6.70 11.42
CA LYS A 57 4.01 -6.56 10.33
C LYS A 57 4.30 -7.90 9.65
N GLY A 58 4.64 -7.84 8.37
CA GLY A 58 5.08 -8.98 7.58
C GLY A 58 4.37 -9.10 6.24
N PHE A 59 4.93 -9.91 5.37
CA PHE A 59 4.43 -10.26 4.05
C PHE A 59 4.54 -11.76 3.85
N PHE A 60 3.61 -12.35 3.13
CA PHE A 60 3.74 -13.70 2.60
C PHE A 60 4.76 -13.71 1.46
N GLN A 61 5.52 -14.79 1.36
CA GLN A 61 6.44 -15.03 0.27
C GLN A 61 5.77 -15.91 -0.78
N ILE A 62 5.83 -15.47 -2.02
CA ILE A 62 5.17 -16.12 -3.16
C ILE A 62 6.21 -16.40 -4.24
N THR A 63 6.35 -17.65 -4.64
CA THR A 63 7.29 -18.06 -5.70
C THR A 63 6.65 -17.83 -7.06
N LEU A 64 7.26 -16.96 -7.87
CA LEU A 64 6.85 -16.70 -9.24
C LEU A 64 7.31 -17.80 -10.20
N PRO A 65 6.69 -17.94 -11.38
CA PRO A 65 7.13 -18.89 -12.42
C PRO A 65 8.55 -18.64 -12.92
N SER A 66 9.09 -17.44 -12.72
CA SER A 66 10.49 -17.11 -13.02
C SER A 66 11.47 -17.70 -12.01
N GLY A 67 11.00 -18.21 -10.85
CA GLY A 67 11.83 -18.64 -9.73
C GLY A 67 12.19 -17.50 -8.76
N GLU A 68 11.72 -16.27 -9.01
CA GLU A 68 11.93 -15.15 -8.11
C GLU A 68 10.85 -15.13 -7.02
N ILE A 69 11.19 -14.59 -5.85
CA ILE A 69 10.25 -14.45 -4.74
C ILE A 69 9.58 -13.07 -4.81
N ALA A 70 8.26 -13.09 -4.81
CA ALA A 70 7.43 -11.90 -4.65
C ALA A 70 6.79 -11.89 -3.25
N TYR A 71 6.43 -10.71 -2.80
CA TYR A 71 5.89 -10.49 -1.45
C TYR A 71 4.47 -9.98 -1.54
N SER A 72 3.58 -10.47 -0.69
CA SER A 72 2.17 -10.07 -0.68
C SER A 72 1.60 -10.01 0.73
N ARG A 73 0.65 -9.09 0.96
CA ARG A 73 -0.19 -9.14 2.16
C ARG A 73 -1.55 -9.79 1.90
N ASN A 74 -1.84 -10.13 0.63
CA ASN A 74 -3.07 -10.81 0.28
C ASN A 74 -2.99 -12.28 0.68
N GLY A 75 -3.78 -12.67 1.67
CA GLY A 75 -3.83 -14.04 2.19
C GLY A 75 -5.00 -14.87 1.68
N ASN A 76 -5.57 -14.53 0.53
CA ASN A 76 -6.58 -15.34 -0.12
C ASN A 76 -5.92 -16.48 -0.90
N PHE A 77 -5.71 -17.61 -0.23
CA PHE A 77 -5.07 -18.78 -0.80
C PHE A 77 -6.08 -19.82 -1.27
N LYS A 78 -5.63 -20.71 -2.13
CA LYS A 78 -6.37 -21.85 -2.68
C LYS A 78 -5.47 -23.06 -2.72
N LEU A 79 -6.06 -24.24 -2.91
CA LEU A 79 -5.31 -25.47 -3.21
C LEU A 79 -5.32 -25.70 -4.72
N ASP A 80 -4.17 -26.03 -5.25
CA ASP A 80 -4.00 -26.51 -6.62
C ASP A 80 -4.39 -28.00 -6.74
N ALA A 81 -4.34 -28.57 -7.95
CA ALA A 81 -4.66 -29.97 -8.22
C ALA A 81 -3.75 -30.95 -7.46
N GLU A 82 -2.52 -30.53 -7.20
CA GLU A 82 -1.51 -31.28 -6.45
C GLU A 82 -1.66 -31.11 -4.93
N GLY A 83 -2.56 -30.23 -4.47
CA GLY A 83 -2.75 -29.90 -3.05
C GLY A 83 -1.80 -28.84 -2.52
N THR A 84 -1.05 -28.16 -3.39
CA THR A 84 -0.16 -27.05 -2.98
C THR A 84 -0.97 -25.80 -2.66
N ILE A 85 -0.57 -25.07 -1.62
CA ILE A 85 -1.17 -23.77 -1.29
C ILE A 85 -0.66 -22.73 -2.28
N VAL A 86 -1.58 -22.15 -3.06
CA VAL A 86 -1.29 -21.16 -4.10
C VAL A 86 -2.13 -19.90 -3.89
N ASN A 87 -1.66 -18.78 -4.41
CA ASN A 87 -2.44 -17.53 -4.43
C ASN A 87 -3.53 -17.56 -5.53
N GLY A 88 -4.29 -16.47 -5.66
CA GLY A 88 -5.34 -16.33 -6.68
C GLY A 88 -4.86 -16.47 -8.12
N ASN A 89 -3.58 -16.29 -8.40
CA ASN A 89 -2.94 -16.39 -9.71
C ASN A 89 -2.29 -17.77 -9.98
N GLY A 90 -2.35 -18.69 -9.01
CA GLY A 90 -1.74 -20.01 -9.11
C GLY A 90 -0.24 -20.06 -8.76
N TYR A 91 0.30 -19.05 -8.09
CA TYR A 91 1.69 -19.04 -7.62
C TYR A 91 1.80 -19.64 -6.24
N ALA A 92 2.81 -20.50 -6.00
CA ALA A 92 2.98 -21.22 -4.75
C ALA A 92 3.43 -20.29 -3.61
N LEU A 93 2.94 -20.59 -2.40
CA LEU A 93 3.45 -20.00 -1.16
C LEU A 93 4.83 -20.56 -0.85
N GLU A 94 5.74 -19.74 -0.34
CA GLU A 94 7.08 -20.15 0.11
C GLU A 94 7.13 -20.04 1.65
N PRO A 95 7.58 -21.09 2.39
CA PRO A 95 7.90 -22.44 1.93
C PRO A 95 6.70 -23.18 1.34
N GLN A 96 6.94 -24.01 0.34
CA GLN A 96 5.89 -24.77 -0.31
C GLN A 96 5.25 -25.78 0.64
N ILE A 97 3.96 -25.63 0.89
CA ILE A 97 3.17 -26.51 1.75
C ILE A 97 2.19 -27.29 0.88
N VAL A 98 2.25 -28.61 0.98
CA VAL A 98 1.37 -29.52 0.24
C VAL A 98 0.40 -30.19 1.18
N VAL A 99 -0.88 -29.97 0.95
CA VAL A 99 -1.98 -30.55 1.72
C VAL A 99 -2.40 -31.88 1.06
N PRO A 100 -2.31 -33.02 1.74
CA PRO A 100 -2.76 -34.30 1.19
C PRO A 100 -4.25 -34.26 0.79
N GLN A 101 -4.59 -34.86 -0.35
CA GLN A 101 -5.97 -34.85 -0.87
C GLN A 101 -7.02 -35.44 0.09
N ASN A 102 -6.59 -36.30 0.99
CA ASN A 102 -7.45 -36.93 2.00
C ASN A 102 -7.50 -36.17 3.32
N ALA A 103 -6.73 -35.08 3.47
CA ALA A 103 -6.70 -34.30 4.70
C ALA A 103 -8.02 -33.57 4.92
N LYS A 104 -8.50 -33.60 6.16
CA LYS A 104 -9.65 -32.83 6.63
C LYS A 104 -9.20 -31.88 7.73
N ASP A 105 -10.06 -30.86 7.98
CA ASP A 105 -9.85 -29.93 9.10
C ASP A 105 -8.45 -29.28 9.08
N LEU A 106 -8.14 -28.57 7.98
CA LEU A 106 -6.91 -27.77 7.89
C LEU A 106 -6.96 -26.70 8.98
N SER A 107 -5.94 -26.69 9.83
CA SER A 107 -5.77 -25.70 10.89
C SER A 107 -4.44 -24.99 10.75
N ILE A 108 -4.49 -23.67 10.81
CA ILE A 108 -3.30 -22.81 10.72
C ILE A 108 -3.19 -22.04 12.02
N GLY A 109 -2.11 -22.30 12.74
CA GLY A 109 -1.81 -21.65 14.01
C GLY A 109 -1.42 -20.18 13.84
N SER A 110 -1.50 -19.40 14.90
CA SER A 110 -1.04 -18.01 14.91
C SER A 110 0.47 -17.91 14.71
N ASP A 111 1.21 -18.97 15.02
CA ASP A 111 2.64 -19.18 14.87
C ASP A 111 3.06 -19.67 13.48
N GLY A 112 2.08 -19.81 12.57
CA GLY A 112 2.32 -20.21 11.19
C GLY A 112 2.34 -21.70 10.95
N PHE A 113 2.25 -22.56 11.96
CA PHE A 113 2.19 -24.00 11.76
C PHE A 113 0.90 -24.41 11.08
N VAL A 114 1.05 -25.15 9.99
CA VAL A 114 -0.05 -25.68 9.19
C VAL A 114 -0.21 -27.16 9.51
N THR A 115 -1.34 -27.51 10.07
CA THR A 115 -1.66 -28.89 10.45
C THR A 115 -2.96 -29.33 9.79
N ALA A 116 -3.06 -30.60 9.48
CA ALA A 116 -4.29 -31.21 8.97
C ALA A 116 -4.58 -32.53 9.68
N ARG A 117 -5.83 -32.95 9.71
CA ARG A 117 -6.23 -34.21 10.29
C ARG A 117 -6.34 -35.30 9.23
N ASP A 118 -5.72 -36.46 9.49
CA ASP A 118 -5.91 -37.64 8.68
C ASP A 118 -7.30 -38.27 9.01
N PRO A 119 -8.18 -38.42 8.02
CA PRO A 119 -9.51 -39.01 8.24
C PRO A 119 -9.48 -40.50 8.55
N GLN A 120 -8.37 -41.21 8.30
CA GLN A 120 -8.24 -42.64 8.52
C GLN A 120 -7.73 -42.96 9.92
N THR A 121 -6.69 -42.27 10.38
CA THR A 121 -6.08 -42.49 11.69
C THR A 121 -6.60 -41.53 12.75
N GLY A 122 -7.14 -40.36 12.36
CA GLY A 122 -7.57 -39.31 13.27
C GLY A 122 -6.40 -38.50 13.83
N ASP A 123 -5.16 -38.81 13.42
CA ASP A 123 -3.97 -38.13 13.88
C ASP A 123 -3.79 -36.78 13.22
N THR A 124 -3.12 -35.87 13.90
CA THR A 124 -2.73 -34.56 13.34
C THR A 124 -1.40 -34.71 12.60
N ILE A 125 -1.39 -34.32 11.34
CA ILE A 125 -0.21 -34.29 10.48
C ILE A 125 0.28 -32.84 10.45
N ASP A 126 1.56 -32.65 10.70
CA ASP A 126 2.25 -31.38 10.49
C ASP A 126 2.65 -31.29 9.01
N LEU A 127 2.19 -30.23 8.33
CA LEU A 127 2.45 -30.02 6.90
C LEU A 127 3.58 -29.02 6.65
N GLY A 128 3.96 -28.25 7.68
CA GLY A 128 5.00 -27.26 7.60
C GLY A 128 4.61 -25.94 8.28
N GLN A 129 5.45 -24.93 8.13
CA GLN A 129 5.26 -23.62 8.75
C GLN A 129 5.33 -22.52 7.70
N ILE A 130 4.40 -21.57 7.79
CA ILE A 130 4.42 -20.35 6.98
C ILE A 130 5.42 -19.38 7.59
N ILE A 131 6.37 -18.92 6.78
CA ILE A 131 7.37 -17.93 7.18
C ILE A 131 6.97 -16.58 6.62
N LEU A 132 7.11 -15.53 7.42
CA LEU A 132 6.86 -14.16 7.01
C LEU A 132 8.18 -13.46 6.64
N ALA A 133 8.06 -12.48 5.75
CA ALA A 133 9.14 -11.58 5.38
C ALA A 133 8.80 -10.14 5.82
N ASP A 134 9.78 -9.39 6.29
CA ASP A 134 9.64 -7.95 6.57
C ASP A 134 10.79 -7.18 5.92
N PHE A 135 10.60 -5.88 5.73
CA PHE A 135 11.56 -4.97 5.12
C PHE A 135 11.77 -3.75 5.99
N ILE A 136 12.99 -3.25 6.01
CA ILE A 136 13.31 -2.00 6.72
C ILE A 136 12.50 -0.83 6.14
N ASN A 137 12.30 -0.82 4.81
CA ASN A 137 11.51 0.20 4.12
C ASN A 137 10.49 -0.44 3.15
N PRO A 138 9.31 -0.84 3.63
CA PRO A 138 8.27 -1.43 2.78
C PRO A 138 7.80 -0.53 1.64
N ALA A 139 7.86 0.80 1.82
CA ALA A 139 7.47 1.77 0.80
C ALA A 139 8.37 1.72 -0.45
N GLY A 140 9.60 1.22 -0.31
CA GLY A 140 10.56 1.02 -1.39
C GLY A 140 10.28 -0.17 -2.29
N LEU A 141 9.38 -1.09 -1.89
CA LEU A 141 9.05 -2.26 -2.71
C LEU A 141 8.47 -1.86 -4.06
N ALA A 142 8.87 -2.54 -5.14
CA ALA A 142 8.32 -2.34 -6.47
C ALA A 142 7.03 -3.14 -6.66
N PRO A 143 5.91 -2.53 -7.12
CA PRO A 143 4.70 -3.27 -7.40
C PRO A 143 4.82 -4.03 -8.73
N LEU A 144 4.45 -5.31 -8.72
CA LEU A 144 4.32 -6.14 -9.92
C LEU A 144 2.88 -6.17 -10.47
N GLY A 145 1.90 -5.71 -9.68
CA GLY A 145 0.48 -5.93 -9.91
C GLY A 145 -0.08 -7.04 -9.03
N ASP A 146 -1.41 -7.23 -9.04
CA ASP A 146 -2.11 -8.30 -8.31
C ASP A 146 -1.75 -8.43 -6.82
N SER A 147 -1.48 -7.29 -6.17
CA SER A 147 -1.02 -7.21 -4.78
C SER A 147 0.33 -7.88 -4.51
N LEU A 148 1.14 -8.09 -5.56
CA LEU A 148 2.50 -8.61 -5.46
C LEU A 148 3.52 -7.47 -5.52
N PHE A 149 4.56 -7.61 -4.72
CA PHE A 149 5.66 -6.66 -4.60
C PHE A 149 6.99 -7.39 -4.77
N MET A 150 7.96 -6.70 -5.34
CA MET A 150 9.34 -7.18 -5.47
C MET A 150 10.27 -6.36 -4.58
N GLN A 151 11.28 -7.02 -4.07
CA GLN A 151 12.39 -6.38 -3.37
C GLN A 151 13.16 -5.44 -4.32
N THR A 152 13.62 -4.31 -3.79
CA THR A 152 14.48 -3.36 -4.49
C THR A 152 15.60 -2.88 -3.57
N ASP A 153 16.62 -2.24 -4.13
CA ASP A 153 17.67 -1.60 -3.33
C ASP A 153 17.12 -0.56 -2.34
N ALA A 154 15.97 0.05 -2.67
CA ALA A 154 15.32 1.04 -1.81
C ALA A 154 14.53 0.42 -0.65
N SER A 155 14.09 -0.84 -0.76
CA SER A 155 13.41 -1.56 0.32
C SER A 155 14.39 -2.08 1.38
N GLY A 156 15.65 -2.28 1.00
CA GLY A 156 16.64 -2.99 1.78
C GLY A 156 16.51 -4.50 1.67
N ASP A 157 17.36 -5.21 2.43
CA ASP A 157 17.35 -6.67 2.46
C ASP A 157 16.11 -7.22 3.17
N VAL A 158 15.64 -8.37 2.69
CA VAL A 158 14.55 -9.09 3.32
C VAL A 158 15.00 -9.68 4.66
N VAL A 159 14.17 -9.54 5.65
CA VAL A 159 14.30 -10.22 6.94
C VAL A 159 13.19 -11.25 7.02
N GLU A 160 13.55 -12.51 7.16
CA GLU A 160 12.61 -13.63 7.29
C GLU A 160 12.49 -14.04 8.75
N GLY A 161 11.30 -14.47 9.14
CA GLY A 161 11.08 -14.95 10.49
C GLY A 161 9.73 -15.59 10.71
N ASP A 162 9.65 -16.27 11.84
CA ASP A 162 8.44 -16.97 12.24
C ASP A 162 7.37 -15.96 12.71
N PRO A 163 6.11 -16.21 12.37
CA PRO A 163 5.00 -15.40 12.92
C PRO A 163 5.01 -15.41 14.46
N THR A 164 4.46 -14.35 15.08
CA THR A 164 4.43 -14.13 16.53
C THR A 164 5.77 -13.85 17.22
N THR A 165 6.86 -13.73 16.47
CA THR A 165 8.13 -13.23 17.03
C THR A 165 8.09 -11.71 17.19
N GLU A 166 9.04 -11.12 17.95
CA GLU A 166 9.02 -9.68 18.29
C GLU A 166 8.92 -8.72 17.09
N GLN A 167 9.36 -9.17 15.91
CA GLN A 167 9.38 -8.36 14.68
C GLN A 167 8.20 -8.65 13.76
N PHE A 168 7.59 -9.82 13.87
CA PHE A 168 6.55 -10.29 12.95
C PHE A 168 5.19 -10.40 13.61
N GLY A 169 4.16 -10.07 12.83
CA GLY A 169 2.78 -10.27 13.24
C GLY A 169 2.40 -11.74 13.35
N GLY A 170 1.28 -12.02 14.02
CA GLY A 170 0.70 -13.35 14.06
C GLY A 170 -0.21 -13.62 12.87
N LEU A 171 -0.47 -14.89 12.57
CA LEU A 171 -1.43 -15.31 11.56
C LEU A 171 -2.81 -15.53 12.15
N ARG A 172 -3.83 -15.26 11.35
CA ARG A 172 -5.23 -15.53 11.71
C ARG A 172 -5.96 -16.20 10.56
N GLN A 173 -6.35 -17.44 10.79
CA GLN A 173 -7.09 -18.26 9.84
C GLN A 173 -8.55 -17.80 9.70
N GLY A 174 -9.13 -17.98 8.51
CA GLY A 174 -10.55 -17.67 8.23
C GLY A 174 -10.84 -16.18 8.11
N MET A 175 -9.83 -15.36 7.92
CA MET A 175 -9.94 -13.92 7.78
C MET A 175 -9.08 -13.42 6.61
N VAL A 176 -9.48 -12.28 6.05
CA VAL A 176 -8.68 -11.52 5.08
C VAL A 176 -8.52 -10.07 5.55
N GLU A 177 -7.40 -9.48 5.22
CA GLU A 177 -7.16 -8.06 5.42
C GLU A 177 -7.89 -7.26 4.34
N SER A 178 -8.70 -6.31 4.75
CA SER A 178 -9.38 -5.36 3.86
C SER A 178 -8.44 -4.19 3.53
N SER A 179 -8.77 -3.44 2.49
CA SER A 179 -8.04 -2.19 2.20
C SER A 179 -8.08 -1.24 3.40
N ASN A 180 -6.93 -0.60 3.69
CA ASN A 180 -6.82 0.45 4.72
C ASN A 180 -7.40 1.81 4.26
N VAL A 181 -7.94 1.88 3.03
CA VAL A 181 -8.54 3.08 2.47
C VAL A 181 -9.95 3.29 3.03
N LYS A 182 -10.17 4.42 3.71
CA LYS A 182 -11.48 4.83 4.21
C LYS A 182 -12.19 5.65 3.13
N LEU A 183 -13.04 5.01 2.35
CA LEU A 183 -13.77 5.61 1.22
C LEU A 183 -14.44 6.95 1.54
N VAL A 184 -14.99 7.10 2.75
CA VAL A 184 -15.65 8.34 3.18
C VAL A 184 -14.65 9.49 3.27
N ASN A 185 -13.46 9.25 3.82
CA ASN A 185 -12.42 10.26 3.94
C ASN A 185 -11.91 10.66 2.54
N GLU A 186 -11.65 9.68 1.67
CA GLU A 186 -11.21 9.93 0.30
C GLU A 186 -12.25 10.73 -0.50
N MET A 187 -13.54 10.44 -0.31
CA MET A 187 -14.61 11.21 -0.94
C MET A 187 -14.65 12.65 -0.44
N VAL A 188 -14.47 12.89 0.87
CA VAL A 188 -14.42 14.23 1.44
C VAL A 188 -13.21 15.00 0.92
N ASP A 189 -12.05 14.36 0.84
CA ASP A 189 -10.83 14.96 0.31
C ASP A 189 -10.97 15.29 -1.17
N LEU A 190 -11.61 14.43 -1.95
CA LEU A 190 -11.92 14.66 -3.36
C LEU A 190 -12.86 15.85 -3.54
N ILE A 191 -13.94 15.92 -2.74
CA ILE A 191 -14.88 17.07 -2.77
C ILE A 191 -14.15 18.37 -2.39
N THR A 192 -13.28 18.32 -1.38
CA THR A 192 -12.48 19.47 -0.96
C THR A 192 -11.54 19.95 -2.07
N ALA A 193 -10.86 19.00 -2.74
CA ALA A 193 -10.01 19.30 -3.88
C ALA A 193 -10.80 19.89 -5.07
N GLN A 194 -11.99 19.34 -5.37
CA GLN A 194 -12.87 19.89 -6.41
C GLN A 194 -13.31 21.32 -6.08
N ARG A 195 -13.73 21.58 -4.84
CA ARG A 195 -14.13 22.93 -4.42
C ARG A 195 -12.97 23.92 -4.47
N ALA A 196 -11.76 23.50 -4.11
CA ALA A 196 -10.58 24.33 -4.25
C ALA A 196 -10.27 24.67 -5.71
N TYR A 197 -10.41 23.70 -6.61
CA TYR A 197 -10.27 23.92 -8.05
C TYR A 197 -11.34 24.89 -8.59
N GLU A 198 -12.61 24.71 -8.22
CA GLU A 198 -13.71 25.61 -8.60
C GLU A 198 -13.48 27.02 -8.08
N ALA A 199 -13.04 27.18 -6.82
CA ALA A 199 -12.73 28.48 -6.23
C ALA A 199 -11.59 29.19 -7.00
N ASN A 200 -10.53 28.47 -7.34
CA ASN A 200 -9.42 29.01 -8.12
C ASN A 200 -9.86 29.41 -9.53
N SER A 201 -10.65 28.57 -10.20
CA SER A 201 -11.21 28.87 -11.53
C SER A 201 -12.10 30.12 -11.49
N LYS A 202 -12.95 30.23 -10.46
CA LYS A 202 -13.82 31.42 -10.28
C LYS A 202 -13.00 32.68 -9.97
N ALA A 203 -11.92 32.57 -9.21
CA ALA A 203 -11.03 33.69 -8.96
C ALA A 203 -10.39 34.22 -10.27
N ILE A 204 -9.94 33.31 -11.14
CA ILE A 204 -9.36 33.64 -12.44
C ILE A 204 -10.40 34.35 -13.33
N THR A 205 -11.60 33.76 -13.46
CA THR A 205 -12.69 34.36 -14.28
C THR A 205 -13.14 35.72 -13.74
N THR A 206 -13.11 35.90 -12.42
CA THR A 206 -13.40 37.20 -11.80
C THR A 206 -12.31 38.23 -12.10
N ALA A 207 -11.03 37.83 -12.04
CA ALA A 207 -9.91 38.70 -12.40
C ALA A 207 -10.00 39.13 -13.89
N ASP A 208 -10.28 38.18 -14.79
CA ASP A 208 -10.48 38.47 -16.22
C ASP A 208 -11.61 39.45 -16.44
N SER A 209 -12.76 39.30 -15.77
CA SER A 209 -13.88 40.21 -15.86
C SER A 209 -13.58 41.61 -15.32
N MET A 210 -12.76 41.72 -14.26
CA MET A 210 -12.27 43.02 -13.75
C MET A 210 -11.36 43.70 -14.75
N LEU A 211 -10.43 42.97 -15.37
CA LEU A 211 -9.52 43.49 -16.39
C LEU A 211 -10.30 43.98 -17.63
N ASP A 212 -11.32 43.24 -18.05
CA ASP A 212 -12.22 43.66 -19.14
C ASP A 212 -12.97 44.97 -18.80
N THR A 213 -13.44 45.10 -17.56
CA THR A 213 -14.11 46.33 -17.10
C THR A 213 -13.16 47.51 -17.10
N VAL A 214 -11.93 47.35 -16.62
CA VAL A 214 -10.91 48.38 -16.64
C VAL A 214 -10.54 48.79 -18.07
N ASN A 215 -10.44 47.86 -19.00
CA ASN A 215 -10.18 48.15 -20.40
C ASN A 215 -11.29 48.92 -21.08
N ARG A 216 -12.56 48.67 -20.73
CA ARG A 216 -13.72 49.39 -21.24
C ARG A 216 -13.82 50.80 -20.68
N LEU A 217 -13.32 51.07 -19.47
CA LEU A 217 -13.32 52.39 -18.86
C LEU A 217 -12.20 53.31 -19.43
N LYS A 218 -11.21 52.74 -20.11
CA LYS A 218 -10.08 53.45 -20.68
C LYS A 218 -10.38 53.97 -22.11
N ASN A 219 -11.40 53.43 -22.77
CA ASN A 219 -11.89 53.87 -24.09
C ASN A 219 -13.13 54.74 -23.94
#